data_7c6ea8ba245b10a47f34f3facb3565df
#
_entry.id   7c6ea8ba245b10a47f34f3facb3565df
#
_cell.length_a   1.000
_cell.length_b   1.000
_cell.length_c   1.000
_cell.angle_alpha   90.00
_cell.angle_beta   90.00
_cell.angle_gamma   90.00
#
_symmetry.space_group_name_H-M   'P 1'
#
loop_
_entity.id
_entity.type
_entity.pdbx_description
1 polymer ?
#
loop_
_entity_poly.entity_id
_entity_poly.type
_entity_poly.pdbx_seq_one_letter_code
_entity_poly.pdbx_strand_id
1 'polypeptide(L)'
;NPIYTEEVKKYELARLKEEYEQKSAEIEEEYQKYRKKAIEDAKVKAARAVVKVTEADKLTAEQFANRAKLKLAASQNKSAALKQIAEDIALLTDEQKTALQGEIARVLEQVSDDYYADKQAVIAAVQDVRNPDLLAFEVAKQLPHSVLFKQRQRAIIKKVVNEPSAIMGVGL
;
A
#
# COMPACT_ATOMS: atom_id res chain seq x y z
N ASN A 1 32.65 6.76 -45.35
CA ASN A 1 31.86 5.80 -46.15
C ASN A 1 30.36 5.97 -45.82
N PRO A 2 29.57 6.73 -46.59
CA PRO A 2 28.13 6.75 -46.38
C PRO A 2 27.52 5.51 -47.05
N ILE A 3 27.51 4.40 -46.30
CA ILE A 3 26.94 3.14 -46.78
C ILE A 3 25.39 3.19 -46.79
N TYR A 4 24.80 4.21 -46.19
CA TYR A 4 23.35 4.35 -46.11
C TYR A 4 22.89 5.65 -46.79
N THR A 5 22.03 5.50 -47.79
CA THR A 5 21.24 6.62 -48.35
C THR A 5 20.25 7.09 -47.32
N GLU A 6 19.76 8.34 -47.43
CA GLU A 6 18.73 8.88 -46.52
C GLU A 6 17.45 8.04 -46.53
N GLU A 7 17.13 7.40 -47.64
CA GLU A 7 15.98 6.49 -47.76
C GLU A 7 16.17 5.22 -46.93
N VAL A 8 17.36 4.61 -46.95
CA VAL A 8 17.68 3.42 -46.14
C VAL A 8 17.62 3.76 -44.66
N LYS A 9 18.14 4.92 -44.26
CA LYS A 9 18.06 5.38 -42.87
C LYS A 9 16.62 5.56 -42.41
N LYS A 10 15.75 6.16 -43.20
CA LYS A 10 14.32 6.32 -42.90
C LYS A 10 13.63 4.98 -42.77
N TYR A 11 13.90 4.04 -43.68
CA TYR A 11 13.34 2.70 -43.61
C TYR A 11 13.76 1.96 -42.35
N GLU A 12 15.05 1.95 -42.01
CA GLU A 12 15.55 1.30 -40.80
C GLU A 12 15.00 1.94 -39.52
N LEU A 13 14.90 3.26 -39.47
CA LEU A 13 14.28 3.96 -38.34
C LEU A 13 12.79 3.61 -38.17
N ALA A 14 12.04 3.50 -39.28
CA ALA A 14 10.64 3.10 -39.24
C ALA A 14 10.48 1.67 -38.70
N ARG A 15 11.34 0.73 -39.20
CA ARG A 15 11.36 -0.66 -38.74
C ARG A 15 11.69 -0.78 -37.25
N LEU A 16 12.74 -0.09 -36.80
CA LEU A 16 13.13 -0.09 -35.37
C LEU A 16 12.06 0.52 -34.48
N LYS A 17 11.36 1.53 -34.97
CA LYS A 17 10.24 2.12 -34.24
C LYS A 17 9.09 1.14 -34.09
N GLU A 18 8.74 0.42 -35.13
CA GLU A 18 7.68 -0.59 -35.12
C GLU A 18 8.05 -1.75 -34.17
N GLU A 19 9.27 -2.29 -34.27
CA GLU A 19 9.78 -3.31 -33.35
C GLU A 19 9.73 -2.84 -31.89
N TYR A 20 10.11 -1.60 -31.64
CA TYR A 20 10.09 -1.02 -30.32
C TYR A 20 8.64 -0.89 -29.78
N GLU A 21 7.71 -0.42 -30.62
CA GLU A 21 6.31 -0.29 -30.23
C GLU A 21 5.68 -1.66 -29.92
N GLN A 22 5.97 -2.68 -30.72
CA GLN A 22 5.51 -4.06 -30.48
C GLN A 22 6.08 -4.61 -29.17
N LYS A 23 7.39 -4.59 -28.98
CA LYS A 23 8.01 -5.07 -27.73
C LYS A 23 7.56 -4.30 -26.51
N SER A 24 7.36 -2.99 -26.63
CA SER A 24 6.83 -2.17 -25.54
C SER A 24 5.40 -2.55 -25.19
N ALA A 25 4.58 -2.91 -26.18
CA ALA A 25 3.21 -3.36 -25.95
C ALA A 25 3.18 -4.73 -25.26
N GLU A 26 4.03 -5.67 -25.70
CA GLU A 26 4.18 -6.99 -25.08
C GLU A 26 4.59 -6.87 -23.60
N ILE A 27 5.63 -6.08 -23.30
CA ILE A 27 6.09 -5.84 -21.93
C ILE A 27 4.98 -5.21 -21.07
N GLU A 28 4.22 -4.26 -21.62
CA GLU A 28 3.12 -3.66 -20.89
C GLU A 28 2.01 -4.67 -20.60
N GLU A 29 1.67 -5.53 -21.55
CA GLU A 29 0.68 -6.59 -21.37
C GLU A 29 1.11 -7.62 -20.31
N GLU A 30 2.38 -8.06 -20.38
CA GLU A 30 2.94 -8.97 -19.37
C GLU A 30 2.95 -8.32 -17.97
N TYR A 31 3.31 -7.05 -17.89
CA TYR A 31 3.28 -6.31 -16.63
C TYR A 31 1.87 -6.20 -16.07
N GLN A 32 0.86 -5.92 -16.90
CA GLN A 32 -0.53 -5.86 -16.44
C GLN A 32 -1.02 -7.22 -15.92
N LYS A 33 -0.66 -8.31 -16.59
CA LYS A 33 -0.94 -9.67 -16.12
C LYS A 33 -0.27 -9.95 -14.77
N TYR A 34 1.01 -9.63 -14.65
CA TYR A 34 1.76 -9.76 -13.40
C TYR A 34 1.14 -8.93 -12.29
N ARG A 35 0.89 -7.63 -12.55
CA ARG A 35 0.29 -6.71 -11.57
C ARG A 35 -1.05 -7.21 -11.05
N LYS A 36 -1.94 -7.62 -11.96
CA LYS A 36 -3.26 -8.17 -11.61
C LYS A 36 -3.12 -9.41 -10.72
N LYS A 37 -2.24 -10.34 -11.10
CA LYS A 37 -1.98 -11.55 -10.32
C LYS A 37 -1.38 -11.22 -8.95
N ALA A 38 -0.38 -10.35 -8.89
CA ALA A 38 0.26 -9.96 -7.63
C ALA A 38 -0.74 -9.33 -6.64
N ILE A 39 -1.63 -8.46 -7.13
CA ILE A 39 -2.68 -7.85 -6.30
C ILE A 39 -3.68 -8.92 -5.82
N GLU A 40 -4.11 -9.82 -6.69
CA GLU A 40 -5.06 -10.87 -6.30
C GLU A 40 -4.46 -11.87 -5.32
N ASP A 41 -3.22 -12.33 -5.56
CA ASP A 41 -2.50 -13.23 -4.64
C ASP A 41 -2.29 -12.56 -3.26
N ALA A 42 -1.89 -11.28 -3.24
CA ALA A 42 -1.73 -10.53 -2.01
C ALA A 42 -3.08 -10.34 -1.28
N LYS A 43 -4.16 -10.04 -2.01
CA LYS A 43 -5.51 -9.93 -1.47
C LYS A 43 -5.98 -11.23 -0.81
N VAL A 44 -5.76 -12.37 -1.47
CA VAL A 44 -6.12 -13.70 -0.93
C VAL A 44 -5.33 -13.99 0.34
N LYS A 45 -4.02 -13.69 0.36
CA LYS A 45 -3.19 -13.85 1.57
C LYS A 45 -3.66 -12.94 2.69
N ALA A 46 -3.92 -11.67 2.40
CA ALA A 46 -4.43 -10.71 3.37
C ALA A 46 -5.78 -11.13 3.97
N ALA A 47 -6.70 -11.64 3.14
CA ALA A 47 -8.00 -12.13 3.60
C ALA A 47 -7.90 -13.37 4.49
N ARG A 48 -6.81 -14.14 4.38
CA ARG A 48 -6.53 -15.34 5.20
C ARG A 48 -5.51 -15.07 6.31
N ALA A 49 -5.04 -13.83 6.43
CA ALA A 49 -4.06 -13.47 7.43
C ALA A 49 -4.64 -13.67 8.84
N VAL A 50 -3.95 -14.44 9.64
CA VAL A 50 -4.33 -14.74 11.02
C VAL A 50 -3.17 -14.38 11.93
N VAL A 51 -3.44 -13.54 12.92
CA VAL A 51 -2.52 -13.34 14.05
C VAL A 51 -2.78 -14.44 15.08
N LYS A 52 -1.75 -15.18 15.43
CA LYS A 52 -1.86 -16.26 16.43
C LYS A 52 -1.95 -15.64 17.83
N VAL A 53 -3.15 -15.62 18.37
CA VAL A 53 -3.43 -15.14 19.73
C VAL A 53 -3.32 -16.28 20.72
N THR A 54 -2.52 -16.12 21.77
CA THR A 54 -2.40 -17.08 22.89
C THR A 54 -3.46 -16.82 23.98
N GLU A 55 -3.65 -17.77 24.88
CA GLU A 55 -4.53 -17.56 26.03
C GLU A 55 -4.02 -16.45 26.99
N ALA A 56 -2.69 -16.26 27.06
CA ALA A 56 -2.10 -15.16 27.80
C ALA A 56 -2.45 -13.80 27.19
N ASP A 57 -2.44 -13.70 25.85
CA ASP A 57 -2.83 -12.47 25.15
C ASP A 57 -4.31 -12.15 25.37
N LYS A 58 -5.18 -13.15 25.32
CA LYS A 58 -6.62 -13.00 25.59
C LYS A 58 -6.85 -12.50 27.03
N LEU A 59 -6.18 -13.10 28.01
CA LEU A 59 -6.28 -12.68 29.40
C LEU A 59 -5.80 -11.24 29.59
N THR A 60 -4.69 -10.86 28.94
CA THR A 60 -4.17 -9.49 28.97
C THR A 60 -5.16 -8.51 28.36
N ALA A 61 -5.74 -8.86 27.20
CA ALA A 61 -6.75 -8.04 26.53
C ALA A 61 -8.02 -7.87 27.37
N GLU A 62 -8.50 -8.93 28.01
CA GLU A 62 -9.66 -8.89 28.92
C GLU A 62 -9.39 -8.00 30.13
N GLN A 63 -8.23 -8.15 30.77
CA GLN A 63 -7.83 -7.29 31.89
C GLN A 63 -7.71 -5.83 31.48
N PHE A 64 -7.18 -5.58 30.28
CA PHE A 64 -7.11 -4.24 29.72
C PHE A 64 -8.52 -3.66 29.49
N ALA A 65 -9.41 -4.41 28.84
CA ALA A 65 -10.79 -4.00 28.61
C ALA A 65 -11.52 -3.65 29.93
N ASN A 66 -11.34 -4.47 30.98
CA ASN A 66 -11.92 -4.21 32.27
C ASN A 66 -11.37 -2.93 32.93
N ARG A 67 -10.05 -2.70 32.84
CA ARG A 67 -9.43 -1.44 33.31
C ARG A 67 -9.95 -0.23 32.54
N ALA A 68 -10.08 -0.35 31.21
CA ALA A 68 -10.62 0.71 30.37
C ALA A 68 -12.09 1.05 30.74
N LYS A 69 -12.92 0.05 30.98
CA LYS A 69 -14.31 0.25 31.48
C LYS A 69 -14.34 1.02 32.80
N LEU A 70 -13.53 0.60 33.77
CA LEU A 70 -13.43 1.27 35.06
C LEU A 70 -12.92 2.72 34.91
N LYS A 71 -11.93 2.95 34.09
CA LYS A 71 -11.38 4.27 33.79
C LYS A 71 -12.44 5.19 33.18
N LEU A 72 -13.21 4.68 32.22
CA LEU A 72 -14.32 5.40 31.61
C LEU A 72 -15.44 5.68 32.65
N ALA A 73 -15.82 4.71 33.45
CA ALA A 73 -16.85 4.90 34.48
C ALA A 73 -16.47 5.99 35.50
N ALA A 74 -15.23 5.97 35.97
CA ALA A 74 -14.72 6.90 36.96
C ALA A 74 -14.39 8.30 36.44
N SER A 75 -14.13 8.46 35.15
CA SER A 75 -13.70 9.73 34.57
C SER A 75 -14.86 10.70 34.36
N GLN A 76 -14.68 11.95 34.80
CA GLN A 76 -15.59 13.06 34.46
C GLN A 76 -15.34 13.56 33.02
N ASN A 77 -14.09 13.47 32.52
CA ASN A 77 -13.72 13.84 31.17
C ASN A 77 -13.57 12.58 30.31
N LYS A 78 -14.65 12.19 29.63
CA LYS A 78 -14.66 10.98 28.76
C LYS A 78 -13.70 11.10 27.58
N SER A 79 -13.57 12.31 26.97
CA SER A 79 -12.66 12.56 25.85
C SER A 79 -11.20 12.31 26.27
N ALA A 80 -10.78 12.86 27.38
CA ALA A 80 -9.42 12.63 27.89
C ALA A 80 -9.18 11.15 28.23
N ALA A 81 -10.17 10.48 28.84
CA ALA A 81 -10.07 9.05 29.15
C ALA A 81 -9.96 8.19 27.90
N LEU A 82 -10.71 8.47 26.83
CA LEU A 82 -10.63 7.75 25.55
C LEU A 82 -9.28 7.95 24.85
N LYS A 83 -8.74 9.18 24.84
CA LYS A 83 -7.42 9.45 24.29
C LYS A 83 -6.33 8.66 25.03
N GLN A 84 -6.39 8.65 26.35
CA GLN A 84 -5.45 7.86 27.14
C GLN A 84 -5.58 6.36 26.89
N ILE A 85 -6.81 5.84 26.70
CA ILE A 85 -7.02 4.44 26.33
C ILE A 85 -6.42 4.13 24.96
N ALA A 86 -6.56 5.03 23.98
CA ALA A 86 -5.95 4.85 22.66
C ALA A 86 -4.42 4.84 22.73
N GLU A 87 -3.80 5.71 23.54
CA GLU A 87 -2.36 5.71 23.80
C GLU A 87 -1.90 4.42 24.49
N ASP A 88 -2.64 3.96 25.50
CA ASP A 88 -2.35 2.71 26.22
C ASP A 88 -2.44 1.50 25.28
N ILE A 89 -3.42 1.46 24.34
CA ILE A 89 -3.55 0.42 23.31
C ILE A 89 -2.36 0.42 22.35
N ALA A 90 -1.81 1.57 22.00
CA ALA A 90 -0.66 1.64 21.12
C ALA A 90 0.58 0.91 21.69
N LEU A 91 0.65 0.72 23.02
CA LEU A 91 1.71 0.00 23.71
C LEU A 91 1.51 -1.53 23.77
N LEU A 92 0.34 -2.03 23.37
CA LEU A 92 0.05 -3.47 23.31
C LEU A 92 0.72 -4.12 22.11
N THR A 93 1.02 -5.43 22.22
CA THR A 93 1.50 -6.21 21.07
C THR A 93 0.39 -6.44 20.04
N ASP A 94 0.75 -6.82 18.83
CA ASP A 94 -0.22 -7.07 17.75
C ASP A 94 -1.18 -8.22 18.09
N GLU A 95 -0.70 -9.24 18.83
CA GLU A 95 -1.51 -10.35 19.34
C GLU A 95 -2.52 -9.87 20.37
N GLN A 96 -2.09 -9.02 21.29
CA GLN A 96 -2.96 -8.44 22.34
C GLN A 96 -3.99 -7.48 21.75
N LYS A 97 -3.59 -6.64 20.76
CA LYS A 97 -4.54 -5.80 20.02
C LYS A 97 -5.56 -6.64 19.27
N THR A 98 -5.13 -7.72 18.63
CA THR A 98 -6.03 -8.65 17.94
C THR A 98 -7.03 -9.31 18.90
N ALA A 99 -6.57 -9.74 20.07
CA ALA A 99 -7.45 -10.27 21.12
C ALA A 99 -8.44 -9.20 21.63
N LEU A 100 -7.96 -7.94 21.77
CA LEU A 100 -8.77 -6.82 22.26
C LEU A 100 -9.88 -6.41 21.28
N GLN A 101 -9.75 -6.69 19.97
CA GLN A 101 -10.79 -6.38 18.98
C GLN A 101 -12.16 -6.95 19.34
N GLY A 102 -12.20 -8.13 19.96
CA GLY A 102 -13.44 -8.76 20.42
C GLY A 102 -14.10 -8.06 21.62
N GLU A 103 -13.33 -7.36 22.45
CA GLU A 103 -13.81 -6.75 23.69
C GLU A 103 -14.03 -5.23 23.57
N ILE A 104 -13.36 -4.57 22.63
CA ILE A 104 -13.35 -3.10 22.56
C ILE A 104 -14.72 -2.50 22.28
N ALA A 105 -15.55 -3.17 21.50
CA ALA A 105 -16.93 -2.74 21.24
C ALA A 105 -17.71 -2.58 22.54
N ARG A 106 -17.65 -3.58 23.44
CA ARG A 106 -18.31 -3.56 24.75
C ARG A 106 -17.79 -2.48 25.69
N VAL A 107 -16.51 -2.06 25.51
CA VAL A 107 -15.92 -0.93 26.24
C VAL A 107 -16.53 0.37 25.77
N LEU A 108 -16.66 0.54 24.45
CA LEU A 108 -17.13 1.77 23.80
C LEU A 108 -18.66 1.97 23.87
N GLU A 109 -19.45 0.90 24.06
CA GLU A 109 -20.91 0.98 24.27
C GLU A 109 -21.30 1.82 25.49
N GLN A 110 -20.40 1.92 26.47
CA GLN A 110 -20.67 2.69 27.72
C GLN A 110 -20.49 4.22 27.52
N VAL A 111 -20.09 4.65 26.34
CA VAL A 111 -19.76 6.05 26.01
C VAL A 111 -20.77 6.59 25.02
N SER A 112 -21.32 7.79 25.29
CA SER A 112 -22.21 8.49 24.35
C SER A 112 -21.60 8.70 22.99
N ASP A 113 -22.44 8.79 21.95
CA ASP A 113 -22.01 9.07 20.58
C ASP A 113 -21.49 10.50 20.37
N ASP A 114 -21.70 11.39 21.35
CA ASP A 114 -21.09 12.72 21.35
C ASP A 114 -19.55 12.66 21.29
N TYR A 115 -18.95 11.54 21.70
CA TYR A 115 -17.51 11.29 21.67
C TYR A 115 -17.06 10.46 20.46
N TYR A 116 -17.76 10.56 19.34
CA TYR A 116 -17.51 9.75 18.14
C TYR A 116 -16.06 9.79 17.67
N ALA A 117 -15.46 10.99 17.56
CA ALA A 117 -14.08 11.15 17.11
C ALA A 117 -13.07 10.44 18.03
N ASP A 118 -13.26 10.53 19.35
CA ASP A 118 -12.40 9.89 20.34
C ASP A 118 -12.61 8.36 20.34
N LYS A 119 -13.85 7.88 20.14
CA LYS A 119 -14.14 6.45 19.93
C LYS A 119 -13.41 5.91 18.69
N GLN A 120 -13.42 6.67 17.58
CA GLN A 120 -12.72 6.27 16.36
C GLN A 120 -11.19 6.18 16.55
N ALA A 121 -10.61 7.04 17.36
CA ALA A 121 -9.19 6.96 17.71
C ALA A 121 -8.86 5.67 18.46
N VAL A 122 -9.72 5.23 19.38
CA VAL A 122 -9.57 3.96 20.10
C VAL A 122 -9.68 2.77 19.13
N ILE A 123 -10.68 2.79 18.24
CA ILE A 123 -10.87 1.74 17.23
C ILE A 123 -9.67 1.67 16.31
N ALA A 124 -9.17 2.81 15.83
CA ALA A 124 -7.98 2.87 14.97
C ALA A 124 -6.74 2.30 15.66
N ALA A 125 -6.54 2.60 16.95
CA ALA A 125 -5.42 2.06 17.72
C ALA A 125 -5.48 0.53 17.87
N VAL A 126 -6.67 -0.04 18.03
CA VAL A 126 -6.87 -1.50 18.11
C VAL A 126 -6.67 -2.17 16.73
N GLN A 127 -7.03 -1.48 15.66
CA GLN A 127 -6.90 -1.98 14.29
C GLN A 127 -5.49 -1.84 13.73
N ASP A 128 -4.62 -1.04 14.38
CA ASP A 128 -3.22 -0.87 13.99
C ASP A 128 -2.40 -2.11 14.37
N VAL A 129 -2.61 -3.18 13.61
CA VAL A 129 -1.93 -4.48 13.73
C VAL A 129 -1.02 -4.67 12.54
N ARG A 130 0.27 -4.87 12.79
CA ARG A 130 1.29 -5.07 11.76
C ARG A 130 1.35 -6.53 11.33
N ASN A 131 0.53 -6.89 10.36
CA ASN A 131 0.58 -8.20 9.74
C ASN A 131 1.30 -8.11 8.38
N PRO A 132 2.35 -8.94 8.12
CA PRO A 132 3.11 -8.91 6.86
C PRO A 132 2.22 -9.12 5.62
N ASP A 133 1.21 -9.96 5.69
CA ASP A 133 0.31 -10.22 4.58
C ASP A 133 -0.62 -9.03 4.29
N LEU A 134 -1.08 -8.32 5.33
CA LEU A 134 -1.83 -7.08 5.16
C LEU A 134 -0.98 -5.97 4.56
N LEU A 135 0.25 -5.82 5.04
CA LEU A 135 1.22 -4.86 4.48
C LEU A 135 1.56 -5.18 3.03
N ALA A 136 1.77 -6.47 2.70
CA ALA A 136 2.04 -6.90 1.33
C ALA A 136 0.90 -6.53 0.39
N PHE A 137 -0.36 -6.62 0.84
CA PHE A 137 -1.52 -6.22 0.05
C PHE A 137 -1.58 -4.69 -0.15
N GLU A 138 -1.30 -3.91 0.89
CA GLU A 138 -1.23 -2.44 0.75
C GLU A 138 -0.13 -2.00 -0.24
N VAL A 139 1.04 -2.64 -0.17
CA VAL A 139 2.14 -2.41 -1.12
C VAL A 139 1.74 -2.84 -2.54
N ALA A 140 1.09 -4.00 -2.69
CA ALA A 140 0.63 -4.48 -3.99
C ALA A 140 -0.37 -3.54 -4.67
N LYS A 141 -1.25 -2.89 -3.90
CA LYS A 141 -2.17 -1.86 -4.42
C LYS A 141 -1.45 -0.62 -4.98
N GLN A 142 -0.26 -0.31 -4.45
CA GLN A 142 0.55 0.82 -4.87
C GLN A 142 1.41 0.53 -6.12
N LEU A 143 1.40 -0.71 -6.64
CA LEU A 143 2.10 -1.02 -7.87
C LEU A 143 1.65 -0.09 -9.00
N PRO A 144 2.60 0.49 -9.75
CA PRO A 144 2.30 1.42 -10.84
C PRO A 144 1.28 0.87 -11.83
N HIS A 145 0.39 1.71 -12.34
CA HIS A 145 -0.60 1.29 -13.34
C HIS A 145 0.01 0.97 -14.70
N SER A 146 1.20 1.48 -14.98
CA SER A 146 1.92 1.28 -16.23
C SER A 146 3.42 1.24 -15.95
N VAL A 147 4.17 0.57 -16.81
CA VAL A 147 5.62 0.65 -16.79
C VAL A 147 6.01 2.09 -17.17
N LEU A 148 6.39 2.91 -16.18
CA LEU A 148 6.70 4.35 -16.31
C LEU A 148 7.75 4.67 -17.39
N PHE A 149 8.49 3.67 -17.86
CA PHE A 149 9.44 3.79 -18.96
C PHE A 149 8.82 4.28 -20.27
N LYS A 150 7.57 3.95 -20.53
CA LYS A 150 6.91 4.22 -21.83
C LYS A 150 6.84 5.70 -22.19
N GLN A 151 6.59 6.57 -21.23
CA GLN A 151 6.50 8.02 -21.49
C GLN A 151 7.88 8.66 -21.69
N ARG A 152 8.87 8.30 -20.86
CA ARG A 152 10.25 8.81 -21.01
C ARG A 152 10.91 8.30 -22.28
N GLN A 153 10.75 7.03 -22.61
CA GLN A 153 11.33 6.46 -23.83
C GLN A 153 10.65 7.02 -25.09
N ARG A 154 9.33 7.23 -25.10
CA ARG A 154 8.62 7.92 -26.19
C ARG A 154 9.15 9.35 -26.39
N ALA A 155 9.42 10.08 -25.30
CA ALA A 155 9.99 11.42 -25.37
C ALA A 155 11.42 11.40 -25.93
N ILE A 156 12.25 10.43 -25.51
CA ILE A 156 13.62 10.26 -26.01
C ILE A 156 13.60 9.87 -27.49
N ILE A 157 12.80 8.88 -27.90
CA ILE A 157 12.68 8.45 -29.29
C ILE A 157 12.16 9.60 -30.17
N LYS A 158 11.14 10.33 -29.69
CA LYS A 158 10.62 11.50 -30.42
C LYS A 158 11.69 12.57 -30.62
N LYS A 159 12.54 12.79 -29.61
CA LYS A 159 13.65 13.73 -29.68
C LYS A 159 14.72 13.26 -30.64
N VAL A 160 15.12 11.98 -30.56
CA VAL A 160 16.14 11.36 -31.46
C VAL A 160 15.69 11.35 -32.92
N VAL A 161 14.42 11.06 -33.19
CA VAL A 161 13.86 10.98 -34.54
C VAL A 161 13.64 12.36 -35.13
N ASN A 162 13.26 13.36 -34.35
CA ASN A 162 12.96 14.72 -34.84
C ASN A 162 14.19 15.63 -34.86
N GLU A 163 15.23 15.35 -34.07
CA GLU A 163 16.46 16.15 -33.98
C GLU A 163 17.71 15.23 -34.08
N PRO A 164 17.98 14.59 -35.22
CA PRO A 164 19.13 13.69 -35.36
C PRO A 164 20.50 14.36 -35.12
N SER A 165 20.57 15.68 -35.29
CA SER A 165 21.77 16.45 -35.06
C SER A 165 22.15 16.68 -33.59
N ALA A 166 21.22 16.50 -32.67
CA ALA A 166 21.47 16.71 -31.25
C ALA A 166 22.32 15.59 -30.59
N ILE A 167 22.52 14.46 -31.28
CA ILE A 167 23.27 13.30 -30.76
C ILE A 167 24.74 13.32 -31.18
N MET A 168 25.10 14.06 -32.23
CA MET A 168 26.48 14.16 -32.66
C MET A 168 27.35 15.17 -31.89
N GLY A 169 26.79 15.85 -30.91
CA GLY A 169 27.47 16.85 -30.09
C GLY A 169 28.09 16.36 -28.79
N VAL A 170 28.03 15.06 -28.48
CA VAL A 170 28.73 14.43 -27.34
C VAL A 170 29.85 13.57 -27.93
N GLY A 171 30.81 14.22 -28.49
CA GLY A 171 32.02 13.62 -28.98
C GLY A 171 33.23 14.18 -28.26
N LEU A 172 34.01 13.25 -27.65
CA LEU A 172 35.42 13.36 -27.24
C LEU A 172 35.70 14.16 -25.98
#